data_204b22b371e1ebf607a3656617bfc396
#
_entry.id   204b22b371e1ebf607a3656617bfc396
#
_cell.length_a   1.000
_cell.length_b   1.000
_cell.length_c   1.000
_cell.angle_alpha   90.00
_cell.angle_beta   90.00
_cell.angle_gamma   90.00
#
_symmetry.space_group_name_H-M   'P 1'
#
loop_
_entity.id
_entity.type
_entity.pdbx_description
1 polymer ?
#
loop_
_entity_poly.entity_id
_entity_poly.type
_entity_poly.pdbx_seq_one_letter_code
_entity_poly.pdbx_strand_id
1 'polypeptide(L)'
;MDSKVILFIAALIVAVIYLWVDNNRRRRERIEKKLESSWGKPSTRKITDDEMKVISHYYEDSIENSGADSGYIDDITWNDLDMDRIYKKMNIANSSVGQESLYKMLRIPSDIKKLK
;
A
#
# COMPACT_ATOMS: atom_id res chain seq x y z
N MET A 1 40.12 -8.06 32.49
CA MET A 1 39.87 -7.75 31.07
C MET A 1 40.75 -6.57 30.68
N ASP A 2 41.61 -6.78 29.69
CA ASP A 2 42.59 -5.75 29.33
C ASP A 2 41.86 -4.54 28.74
N SER A 3 42.23 -3.34 29.19
CA SER A 3 41.66 -2.07 28.72
C SER A 3 41.67 -1.95 27.19
N LYS A 4 42.62 -2.55 26.52
CA LYS A 4 42.72 -2.64 25.04
C LYS A 4 41.62 -3.46 24.42
N VAL A 5 41.17 -4.53 25.07
CA VAL A 5 40.07 -5.38 24.59
C VAL A 5 38.74 -4.66 24.67
N ILE A 6 38.54 -3.91 25.75
CA ILE A 6 37.32 -3.10 25.93
C ILE A 6 37.22 -2.00 24.86
N LEU A 7 38.32 -1.32 24.57
CA LEU A 7 38.39 -0.31 23.49
C LEU A 7 38.12 -0.92 22.11
N PHE A 8 38.63 -2.11 21.84
CA PHE A 8 38.37 -2.79 20.56
C PHE A 8 36.90 -3.16 20.41
N ILE A 9 36.30 -3.72 21.46
CA ILE A 9 34.87 -4.05 21.46
C ILE A 9 34.01 -2.81 21.27
N ALA A 10 34.32 -1.72 21.95
CA ALA A 10 33.61 -0.46 21.83
C ALA A 10 33.69 0.11 20.40
N ALA A 11 34.87 0.08 19.79
CA ALA A 11 35.06 0.50 18.39
C ALA A 11 34.24 -0.35 17.41
N LEU A 12 34.17 -1.68 17.66
CA LEU A 12 33.40 -2.60 16.83
C LEU A 12 31.89 -2.32 16.92
N ILE A 13 31.39 -2.06 18.12
CA ILE A 13 29.96 -1.69 18.34
C ILE A 13 29.63 -0.40 17.60
N VAL A 14 30.48 0.62 17.71
CA VAL A 14 30.28 1.91 17.01
C VAL A 14 30.26 1.71 15.50
N ALA A 15 31.17 0.89 14.96
CA ALA A 15 31.19 0.57 13.53
C ALA A 15 29.91 -0.13 13.07
N VAL A 16 29.42 -1.10 13.83
CA VAL A 16 28.14 -1.80 13.51
C VAL A 16 26.96 -0.84 13.53
N ILE A 17 26.87 0.03 14.54
CA ILE A 17 25.80 1.03 14.63
C ILE A 17 25.87 1.98 13.43
N TYR A 18 27.06 2.46 13.08
CA TYR A 18 27.26 3.34 11.93
C TYR A 18 26.79 2.69 10.62
N LEU A 19 27.19 1.46 10.35
CA LEU A 19 26.77 0.70 9.18
C LEU A 19 25.27 0.47 9.14
N TRP A 20 24.66 0.20 10.29
CA TRP A 20 23.21 -0.01 10.39
C TRP A 20 22.43 1.27 10.09
N VAL A 21 22.88 2.41 10.64
CA VAL A 21 22.25 3.73 10.40
C VAL A 21 22.42 4.13 8.93
N ASP A 22 23.62 3.98 8.35
CA ASP A 22 23.87 4.32 6.93
C ASP A 22 23.03 3.45 5.98
N ASN A 23 22.96 2.15 6.24
CA ASN A 23 22.13 1.25 5.44
C ASN A 23 20.63 1.61 5.51
N ASN A 24 20.14 1.96 6.70
CA ASN A 24 18.74 2.35 6.90
C ASN A 24 18.42 3.69 6.18
N ARG A 25 19.36 4.65 6.21
CA ARG A 25 19.24 5.91 5.51
C ARG A 25 19.18 5.72 3.99
N ARG A 26 20.08 4.93 3.42
CA ARG A 26 20.09 4.58 1.98
C ARG A 26 18.83 3.84 1.55
N ARG A 27 18.23 3.05 2.44
CA ARG A 27 16.98 2.35 2.18
C ARG A 27 15.81 3.33 2.05
N ARG A 28 15.72 4.33 2.91
CA ARG A 28 14.70 5.39 2.85
C ARG A 28 14.82 6.21 1.57
N GLU A 29 16.02 6.67 1.23
CA GLU A 29 16.27 7.45 0.00
C GLU A 29 15.89 6.67 -1.28
N ARG A 30 16.10 5.36 -1.30
CA ARG A 30 15.67 4.52 -2.43
C ARG A 30 14.15 4.42 -2.54
N ILE A 31 13.45 4.34 -1.40
CA ILE A 31 11.98 4.29 -1.36
C ILE A 31 11.41 5.62 -1.81
N GLU A 32 11.92 6.75 -1.32
CA GLU A 32 11.49 8.09 -1.72
C GLU A 32 11.67 8.31 -3.22
N LYS A 33 12.85 8.03 -3.75
CA LYS A 33 13.12 8.14 -5.20
C LYS A 33 12.20 7.24 -6.04
N LYS A 34 11.90 6.03 -5.56
CA LYS A 34 10.97 5.13 -6.24
C LYS A 34 9.54 5.69 -6.22
N LEU A 35 9.11 6.26 -5.11
CA LEU A 35 7.79 6.89 -4.98
C LEU A 35 7.69 8.13 -5.89
N GLU A 36 8.67 9.03 -5.87
CA GLU A 36 8.72 10.20 -6.76
C GLU A 36 8.72 9.79 -8.24
N SER A 37 9.49 8.79 -8.61
CA SER A 37 9.58 8.33 -9.99
C SER A 37 8.30 7.66 -10.50
N SER A 38 7.48 7.10 -9.61
CA SER A 38 6.21 6.43 -9.93
C SER A 38 4.99 7.37 -9.79
N TRP A 39 5.17 8.52 -9.15
CA TRP A 39 4.09 9.48 -8.95
C TRP A 39 3.51 10.00 -10.27
N GLY A 40 2.20 9.94 -10.39
CA GLY A 40 1.50 10.41 -11.60
C GLY A 40 1.63 9.50 -12.83
N LYS A 41 2.34 8.37 -12.72
CA LYS A 41 2.43 7.39 -13.81
C LYS A 41 1.37 6.31 -13.64
N PRO A 42 0.75 5.85 -14.75
CA PRO A 42 -0.17 4.73 -14.69
C PRO A 42 0.55 3.47 -14.18
N SER A 43 -0.18 2.63 -13.47
CA SER A 43 0.35 1.35 -13.00
C SER A 43 0.82 0.52 -14.20
N THR A 44 2.05 0.04 -14.13
CA THR A 44 2.60 -0.92 -15.12
C THR A 44 2.25 -2.36 -14.79
N ARG A 45 1.68 -2.59 -13.59
CA ARG A 45 1.26 -3.92 -13.15
C ARG A 45 -0.01 -4.32 -13.88
N LYS A 46 0.04 -5.47 -14.52
CA LYS A 46 -1.15 -6.10 -15.10
C LYS A 46 -1.84 -6.90 -14.01
N ILE A 47 -3.02 -6.47 -13.62
CA ILE A 47 -3.89 -7.21 -12.69
C ILE A 47 -4.70 -8.18 -13.51
N THR A 48 -4.62 -9.47 -13.20
CA THR A 48 -5.39 -10.52 -13.85
C THR A 48 -6.84 -10.52 -13.37
N ASP A 49 -7.73 -11.15 -14.14
CA ASP A 49 -9.15 -11.24 -13.76
C ASP A 49 -9.33 -12.11 -12.51
N ASP A 50 -8.45 -13.08 -12.27
CA ASP A 50 -8.47 -13.88 -11.05
C ASP A 50 -8.04 -13.06 -9.82
N GLU A 51 -7.04 -12.18 -9.95
CA GLU A 51 -6.68 -11.23 -8.90
C GLU A 51 -7.82 -10.26 -8.61
N MET A 52 -8.54 -9.80 -9.63
CA MET A 52 -9.72 -8.94 -9.45
C MET A 52 -10.82 -9.64 -8.65
N LYS A 53 -11.08 -10.92 -8.90
CA LYS A 53 -12.06 -11.70 -8.12
C LYS A 53 -11.69 -11.80 -6.63
N VAL A 54 -10.41 -12.01 -6.34
CA VAL A 54 -9.94 -12.05 -4.94
C VAL A 54 -10.15 -10.69 -4.26
N ILE A 55 -9.84 -9.60 -4.96
CA ILE A 55 -9.99 -8.24 -4.44
C ILE A 55 -11.48 -7.90 -4.21
N SER A 56 -12.38 -8.27 -5.15
CA SER A 56 -13.82 -8.03 -5.02
C SER A 56 -14.43 -8.85 -3.88
N HIS A 57 -13.98 -10.09 -3.70
CA HIS A 57 -14.48 -10.96 -2.63
C HIS A 57 -14.23 -10.37 -1.23
N TYR A 58 -13.05 -9.79 -1.01
CA TYR A 58 -12.78 -9.11 0.26
C TYR A 58 -13.74 -7.94 0.52
N TYR A 59 -14.12 -7.21 -0.52
CA TYR A 59 -15.11 -6.13 -0.42
C TYR A 59 -16.50 -6.69 -0.07
N GLU A 60 -16.94 -7.78 -0.71
CA GLU A 60 -18.22 -8.46 -0.46
C GLU A 60 -18.30 -8.93 1.00
N ASP A 61 -17.28 -9.61 1.50
CA ASP A 61 -17.16 -10.02 2.91
C ASP A 61 -17.20 -8.83 3.86
N SER A 62 -16.59 -7.72 3.48
CA SER A 62 -16.56 -6.50 4.28
C SER A 62 -17.92 -5.81 4.39
N ILE A 63 -18.77 -5.88 3.36
CA ILE A 63 -20.15 -5.36 3.40
C ILE A 63 -21.04 -6.24 4.24
N GLU A 64 -20.98 -7.55 4.05
CA GLU A 64 -21.80 -8.52 4.77
C GLU A 64 -21.59 -8.40 6.29
N ASN A 65 -20.35 -8.16 6.72
CA ASN A 65 -20.00 -7.98 8.13
C ASN A 65 -20.29 -6.58 8.68
N SER A 66 -20.49 -5.56 7.85
CA SER A 66 -20.63 -4.16 8.29
C SER A 66 -22.09 -3.67 8.42
N GLY A 67 -23.09 -4.49 8.09
CA GLY A 67 -24.50 -4.11 8.14
C GLY A 67 -24.75 -2.86 7.29
N ALA A 68 -24.76 -3.02 5.98
CA ALA A 68 -24.65 -1.94 4.99
C ALA A 68 -25.87 -0.99 4.99
N ASP A 69 -25.77 0.09 5.73
CA ASP A 69 -26.59 1.29 5.53
C ASP A 69 -25.79 2.47 4.92
N SER A 70 -24.56 2.21 4.49
CA SER A 70 -23.74 3.20 3.79
C SER A 70 -23.90 3.02 2.28
N GLY A 71 -24.36 4.07 1.59
CA GLY A 71 -24.50 4.07 0.15
C GLY A 71 -23.25 3.49 -0.53
N TYR A 72 -23.42 2.42 -1.26
CA TYR A 72 -22.37 1.76 -2.05
C TYR A 72 -22.73 1.85 -3.53
N ILE A 73 -21.70 1.80 -4.38
CA ILE A 73 -21.90 1.73 -5.83
C ILE A 73 -22.26 0.28 -6.16
N ASP A 74 -23.45 0.09 -6.73
CA ASP A 74 -23.94 -1.22 -7.14
C ASP A 74 -23.17 -1.77 -8.35
N ASP A 75 -23.32 -3.05 -8.62
CA ASP A 75 -22.57 -3.73 -9.70
C ASP A 75 -22.98 -3.21 -11.09
N ILE A 76 -24.22 -2.79 -11.26
CA ILE A 76 -24.70 -2.26 -12.54
C ILE A 76 -23.96 -0.95 -12.83
N THR A 77 -23.99 -0.01 -11.89
CA THR A 77 -23.30 1.28 -12.01
C THR A 77 -21.79 1.09 -12.17
N TRP A 78 -21.21 0.15 -11.43
CA TRP A 78 -19.78 -0.19 -11.51
C TRP A 78 -19.37 -0.66 -12.91
N ASN A 79 -20.18 -1.54 -13.50
CA ASN A 79 -19.95 -2.06 -14.86
C ASN A 79 -20.20 -1.00 -15.92
N ASP A 80 -21.26 -0.19 -15.80
CA ASP A 80 -21.58 0.88 -16.76
C ASP A 80 -20.46 1.92 -16.85
N LEU A 81 -19.79 2.20 -15.74
CA LEU A 81 -18.65 3.12 -15.66
C LEU A 81 -17.31 2.46 -16.02
N ASP A 82 -17.28 1.17 -16.33
CA ASP A 82 -16.04 0.39 -16.59
C ASP A 82 -14.99 0.59 -15.46
N MET A 83 -15.46 0.53 -14.22
CA MET A 83 -14.66 0.84 -13.03
C MET A 83 -13.52 -0.14 -12.82
N ASP A 84 -13.63 -1.39 -13.28
CA ASP A 84 -12.54 -2.36 -13.23
C ASP A 84 -11.33 -1.90 -14.04
N ARG A 85 -11.56 -1.29 -15.20
CA ARG A 85 -10.50 -0.71 -16.02
C ARG A 85 -9.89 0.52 -15.37
N ILE A 86 -10.70 1.36 -14.76
CA ILE A 86 -10.23 2.53 -14.01
C ILE A 86 -9.40 2.07 -12.82
N TYR A 87 -9.92 1.11 -12.04
CA TYR A 87 -9.21 0.53 -10.91
C TYR A 87 -7.84 -0.04 -11.31
N LYS A 88 -7.78 -0.87 -12.36
CA LYS A 88 -6.53 -1.45 -12.86
C LYS A 88 -5.49 -0.39 -13.23
N LYS A 89 -5.92 0.77 -13.73
CA LYS A 89 -5.03 1.90 -14.04
C LYS A 89 -4.58 2.69 -12.82
N MET A 90 -5.47 2.86 -11.85
CA MET A 90 -5.21 3.64 -10.63
C MET A 90 -4.44 2.85 -9.58
N ASN A 91 -4.50 1.52 -9.62
CA ASN A 91 -3.91 0.68 -8.59
C ASN A 91 -2.38 0.67 -8.69
N ILE A 92 -1.75 1.47 -7.84
CA ILE A 92 -0.29 1.51 -7.62
C ILE A 92 0.12 0.82 -6.33
N ALA A 93 -0.82 0.18 -5.64
CA ALA A 93 -0.56 -0.47 -4.37
C ALA A 93 0.35 -1.71 -4.55
N ASN A 94 1.36 -1.81 -3.69
CA ASN A 94 2.32 -2.92 -3.71
C ASN A 94 1.92 -4.09 -2.79
N SER A 95 0.88 -3.92 -1.98
CA SER A 95 0.37 -4.94 -1.06
C SER A 95 -1.08 -5.31 -1.40
N SER A 96 -1.48 -6.55 -1.13
CA SER A 96 -2.87 -7.02 -1.28
C SER A 96 -3.84 -6.17 -0.47
N VAL A 97 -3.52 -5.90 0.79
CA VAL A 97 -4.34 -5.06 1.67
C VAL A 97 -4.53 -3.65 1.11
N GLY A 98 -3.50 -3.06 0.51
CA GLY A 98 -3.61 -1.75 -0.15
C GLY A 98 -4.52 -1.78 -1.38
N GLN A 99 -4.48 -2.86 -2.14
CA GLN A 99 -5.33 -3.08 -3.31
C GLN A 99 -6.80 -3.23 -2.92
N GLU A 100 -7.08 -4.05 -1.93
CA GLU A 100 -8.40 -4.28 -1.36
C GLU A 100 -8.99 -2.99 -0.77
N SER A 101 -8.16 -2.23 -0.03
CA SER A 101 -8.56 -0.93 0.52
C SER A 101 -8.91 0.09 -0.55
N LEU A 102 -8.13 0.16 -1.63
CA LEU A 102 -8.41 1.05 -2.76
C LEU A 102 -9.71 0.67 -3.45
N TYR A 103 -9.95 -0.63 -3.68
CA TYR A 103 -11.21 -1.12 -4.27
C TYR A 103 -12.42 -0.74 -3.40
N LYS A 104 -12.31 -0.97 -2.10
CA LYS A 104 -13.34 -0.61 -1.13
C LYS A 104 -13.63 0.90 -1.13
N MET A 105 -12.59 1.74 -1.18
CA MET A 105 -12.77 3.21 -1.23
C MET A 105 -13.49 3.67 -2.49
N LEU A 106 -13.28 3.01 -3.62
CA LEU A 106 -13.97 3.33 -4.86
C LEU A 106 -15.43 2.86 -4.86
N ARG A 107 -15.72 1.75 -4.18
CA ARG A 107 -17.09 1.21 -4.04
C ARG A 107 -17.94 1.95 -3.00
N ILE A 108 -17.32 2.42 -1.93
CA ILE A 108 -18.01 3.10 -0.82
C ILE A 108 -17.54 4.55 -0.81
N PRO A 109 -18.30 5.49 -1.40
CA PRO A 109 -17.96 6.89 -1.35
C PRO A 109 -17.98 7.37 0.11
N SER A 110 -16.85 7.90 0.57
CA SER A 110 -16.73 8.47 1.91
C SER A 110 -17.67 9.67 2.05
N ASP A 111 -18.40 9.75 3.15
CA ASP A 111 -19.20 10.92 3.46
C ASP A 111 -18.25 12.13 3.65
N ILE A 112 -18.37 13.13 2.79
CA ILE A 112 -17.53 14.34 2.76
C ILE A 112 -17.54 15.06 4.12
N LYS A 113 -18.58 14.87 4.94
CA LYS A 113 -18.68 15.43 6.29
C LYS A 113 -17.68 14.84 7.30
N LYS A 114 -17.10 13.67 7.03
CA LYS A 114 -16.08 13.03 7.88
C LYS A 114 -14.66 13.44 7.52
N LEU A 115 -14.46 14.23 6.48
CA LEU A 115 -13.15 14.67 5.98
C LEU A 115 -12.77 16.10 6.42
N LYS A 116 -13.52 16.69 7.38
CA LYS A 116 -13.22 18.01 7.99
C LYS A 116 -12.57 17.86 9.33
#